data_a84fbd02243efa3b39ec469e987a84f5
#
_entry.id   a84fbd02243efa3b39ec469e987a84f5
#
_cell.length_a   1.000
_cell.length_b   1.000
_cell.length_c   1.000
_cell.angle_alpha   90.00
_cell.angle_beta   90.00
_cell.angle_gamma   90.00
#
_symmetry.space_group_name_H-M   'P 1'
#
loop_
_entity.id
_entity.type
_entity.pdbx_description
1 polymer ?
#
loop_
_entity_poly.entity_id
_entity_poly.type
_entity_poly.pdbx_seq_one_letter_code
_entity_poly.pdbx_strand_id
1 'polypeptide(L)' 'MILRTRIKELRARYNLTQDELAEMIGVSRQTMLYLEKGKYNPSLLLAYKVAKALKSSINEVFIIEDDT' A
#
# COMPACT_ATOMS: atom_id res chain seq x y z
N MET A 1 -2.52 -5.92 17.21
CA MET A 1 -1.61 -5.65 16.09
C MET A 1 -2.27 -4.65 15.15
N ILE A 2 -1.58 -3.58 14.82
CA ILE A 2 -2.11 -2.50 14.00
C ILE A 2 -1.27 -2.41 12.72
N LEU A 3 -1.94 -2.36 11.58
CA LEU A 3 -1.29 -2.16 10.30
C LEU A 3 -1.46 -0.71 9.88
N ARG A 4 -0.36 -0.01 9.69
CA ARG A 4 -0.34 1.33 9.14
C ARG A 4 0.32 1.30 7.77
N THR A 5 -0.07 2.20 6.89
CA THR A 5 0.56 2.29 5.59
C THR A 5 0.99 3.71 5.29
N ARG A 6 2.02 3.83 4.45
CA ARG A 6 2.48 5.11 3.92
C ARG A 6 2.15 5.23 2.43
N ILE A 7 1.15 4.48 1.97
CA ILE A 7 0.82 4.42 0.54
C ILE A 7 0.44 5.81 0.03
N LYS A 8 -0.45 6.52 0.73
CA LYS A 8 -0.90 7.85 0.30
C LYS A 8 0.27 8.83 0.21
N GLU A 9 1.13 8.83 1.22
CA GLU A 9 2.31 9.69 1.26
C GLU A 9 3.25 9.39 0.09
N LEU A 10 3.51 8.12 -0.17
CA LEU A 10 4.42 7.71 -1.22
C LEU A 10 3.81 7.92 -2.61
N ARG A 11 2.50 7.75 -2.74
CA ARG A 11 1.82 8.10 -3.99
C ARG A 11 2.01 9.57 -4.31
N ALA A 12 1.82 10.43 -3.32
CA ALA A 12 1.98 11.87 -3.50
C ALA A 12 3.39 12.22 -3.95
N ARG A 13 4.39 11.54 -3.39
CA ARG A 13 5.79 11.75 -3.76
C ARG A 13 6.05 11.51 -5.24
N TYR A 14 5.36 10.52 -5.82
CA TYR A 14 5.55 10.14 -7.22
C TYR A 14 4.40 10.58 -8.12
N ASN A 15 3.51 11.44 -7.63
CA ASN A 15 2.38 11.98 -8.39
C ASN A 15 1.46 10.89 -8.93
N LEU A 16 1.22 9.85 -8.15
CA LEU A 16 0.34 8.75 -8.53
C LEU A 16 -1.02 8.90 -7.86
N THR A 17 -2.09 8.76 -8.65
CA THR A 17 -3.44 8.69 -8.10
C THR A 17 -3.72 7.29 -7.57
N GLN A 18 -4.78 7.15 -6.76
CA GLN A 18 -5.23 5.82 -6.32
C GLN A 18 -5.54 4.92 -7.51
N ASP A 19 -6.22 5.47 -8.53
CA ASP A 19 -6.59 4.69 -9.71
C ASP A 19 -5.36 4.23 -10.48
N GLU A 20 -4.39 5.10 -10.63
CA GLU A 20 -3.15 4.74 -11.32
C GLU A 20 -2.40 3.63 -10.59
N LEU A 21 -2.26 3.75 -9.28
CA LEU A 21 -1.59 2.72 -8.52
C LEU A 21 -2.36 1.40 -8.54
N ALA A 22 -3.68 1.47 -8.40
CA ALA A 22 -4.52 0.27 -8.45
C ALA A 22 -4.35 -0.44 -9.80
N GLU A 23 -4.33 0.30 -10.90
CA GLU A 23 -4.12 -0.27 -12.22
C GLU A 23 -2.74 -0.90 -12.36
N MET A 24 -1.71 -0.24 -11.86
CA MET A 24 -0.34 -0.76 -11.92
C MET A 24 -0.19 -2.10 -11.23
N ILE A 25 -0.89 -2.31 -10.12
CA ILE A 25 -0.75 -3.55 -9.35
C ILE A 25 -1.89 -4.54 -9.59
N GLY A 26 -2.87 -4.19 -10.43
CA GLY A 26 -3.91 -5.10 -10.85
C GLY A 26 -5.01 -5.34 -9.82
N VAL A 27 -5.36 -4.34 -9.03
CA VAL A 27 -6.46 -4.44 -8.08
C VAL A 27 -7.50 -3.36 -8.34
N SER A 28 -8.70 -3.52 -7.77
CA SER A 28 -9.74 -2.52 -7.89
C SER A 28 -9.41 -1.28 -7.07
N ARG A 29 -10.05 -0.16 -7.41
CA ARG A 29 -9.91 1.07 -6.64
C ARG A 29 -10.35 0.85 -5.18
N GLN A 30 -11.41 0.09 -4.97
CA GLN A 30 -11.91 -0.19 -3.63
C GLN A 30 -10.88 -0.96 -2.79
N THR A 31 -10.22 -1.96 -3.39
CA THR A 31 -9.16 -2.69 -2.71
C THR A 31 -8.01 -1.75 -2.36
N MET A 32 -7.65 -0.85 -3.27
CA MET A 32 -6.59 0.14 -3.02
C MET A 32 -6.97 1.04 -1.85
N LEU A 33 -8.24 1.48 -1.78
CA LEU A 33 -8.72 2.31 -0.69
C LEU A 33 -8.56 1.60 0.66
N TYR A 34 -8.93 0.33 0.73
CA TYR A 34 -8.79 -0.45 1.97
C TYR A 34 -7.32 -0.70 2.31
N LEU A 35 -6.47 -0.94 1.30
CA LEU A 35 -5.04 -1.07 1.53
C LEU A 35 -4.46 0.19 2.18
N GLU A 36 -4.80 1.35 1.66
CA GLU A 36 -4.29 2.62 2.19
C GLU A 36 -4.70 2.87 3.63
N LYS A 37 -5.90 2.41 3.99
CA LYS A 37 -6.43 2.58 5.34
C LYS A 37 -5.91 1.54 6.33
N GLY A 38 -5.12 0.58 5.87
CA GLY A 38 -4.66 -0.51 6.71
C GLY A 38 -5.75 -1.50 7.09
N LYS A 39 -6.85 -1.53 6.33
CA LYS A 39 -8.01 -2.39 6.60
C LYS A 39 -8.05 -3.64 5.74
N TYR A 40 -7.00 -3.91 5.00
CA TYR A 40 -6.88 -5.07 4.13
C TYR A 40 -5.51 -5.67 4.35
N ASN A 41 -5.46 -6.96 4.70
CA ASN A 41 -4.19 -7.67 4.86
C ASN A 41 -3.74 -8.17 3.49
N PRO A 42 -2.78 -7.52 2.85
CA PRO A 42 -2.32 -7.98 1.54
C PRO A 42 -1.52 -9.26 1.66
N SER A 43 -1.58 -10.08 0.60
CA SER A 43 -0.63 -11.17 0.48
C SER A 43 0.78 -10.61 0.37
N LEU A 44 1.78 -11.44 0.63
CA LEU A 44 3.16 -11.00 0.47
C LEU A 44 3.44 -10.52 -0.94
N LEU A 45 2.90 -11.22 -1.94
CA LEU A 45 3.09 -10.84 -3.34
C LEU A 45 2.44 -9.47 -3.62
N LEU A 46 1.23 -9.24 -3.11
CA LEU A 46 0.57 -7.96 -3.32
C LEU A 46 1.34 -6.83 -2.63
N ALA A 47 1.80 -7.06 -1.41
CA ALA A 47 2.61 -6.08 -0.68
C ALA A 47 3.88 -5.73 -1.47
N TYR A 48 4.53 -6.73 -2.05
CA TYR A 48 5.72 -6.52 -2.87
C TYR A 48 5.39 -5.67 -4.10
N LYS A 49 4.27 -5.96 -4.78
CA LYS A 49 3.88 -5.20 -5.98
C LYS A 49 3.62 -3.73 -5.63
N VAL A 50 2.94 -3.47 -4.52
CA VAL A 50 2.69 -2.11 -4.07
C VAL A 50 4.00 -1.38 -3.78
N ALA A 51 4.89 -2.02 -3.03
CA ALA A 51 6.17 -1.42 -2.68
C ALA A 51 6.99 -1.12 -3.93
N LYS A 52 7.05 -2.06 -4.86
CA LYS A 52 7.80 -1.87 -6.10
C LYS A 52 7.24 -0.72 -6.94
N ALA A 53 5.92 -0.64 -7.05
CA ALA A 53 5.28 0.46 -7.78
C ALA A 53 5.60 1.82 -7.16
N LEU A 54 5.78 1.86 -5.84
CA LEU A 54 6.13 3.07 -5.10
C LEU A 54 7.63 3.25 -4.93
N LYS A 55 8.44 2.43 -5.60
CA LYS A 55 9.92 2.49 -5.53
C LYS A 55 10.44 2.46 -4.11
N SER A 56 9.80 1.63 -3.28
CA SER A 56 10.08 1.54 -1.85
C SER A 56 10.17 0.08 -1.45
N SER A 57 10.62 -0.17 -0.23
CA SER A 57 10.58 -1.53 0.33
C SER A 57 9.24 -1.79 1.00
N ILE A 58 8.93 -3.07 1.23
CA ILE A 58 7.70 -3.43 1.96
C ILE A 58 7.70 -2.77 3.34
N ASN A 59 8.85 -2.74 4.01
CA ASN A 59 8.97 -2.16 5.35
C ASN A 59 8.73 -0.65 5.36
N GLU A 60 8.99 0.02 4.26
CA GLU A 60 8.71 1.45 4.15
C GLU A 60 7.24 1.72 3.91
N VAL A 61 6.56 0.82 3.21
CA VAL A 61 5.16 1.01 2.83
C VAL A 61 4.21 0.53 3.92
N PHE A 62 4.48 -0.66 4.49
CA PHE A 62 3.62 -1.30 5.47
C PHE A 62 4.32 -1.36 6.81
N ILE A 63 3.70 -0.74 7.81
CA ILE A 63 4.26 -0.67 9.15
C ILE A 63 3.33 -1.42 10.09
N ILE A 64 3.84 -2.47 10.71
CA ILE A 64 3.07 -3.28 11.65
C ILE A 64 3.49 -2.86 13.06
N GLU A 65 2.50 -2.42 13.84
CA GLU A 65 2.74 -2.05 15.24
C GLU A 65 2.12 -3.12 16.13
N ASP A 66 2.92 -3.55 17.10
CA ASP A 66 2.42 -4.48 18.12
C ASP A 66 1.80 -3.65 19.23
N ASP A 67 0.56 -3.97 19.58
CA ASP A 67 -0.20 -3.23 20.59
C ASP A 67 -0.09 -3.84 21.99
N THR A 68 0.80 -4.81 22.18
CA THR A 68 1.03 -5.42 23.50
C THR A 68 2.18 -4.78 24.24
#